data_86ef6373a5044c8f3ed1da68385ddfd4
#
_entry.id   86ef6373a5044c8f3ed1da68385ddfd4
#
_cell.length_a   1.000
_cell.length_b   1.000
_cell.length_c   1.000
_cell.angle_alpha   90.00
_cell.angle_beta   90.00
_cell.angle_gamma   90.00
#
_symmetry.space_group_name_H-M   'P 1'
#
loop_
_entity.id
_entity.type
_entity.pdbx_description
1 polymer ?
#
loop_
_entity_poly.entity_id
_entity_poly.type
_entity_poly.pdbx_seq_one_letter_code
_entity_poly.pdbx_strand_id
1 'polypeptide(L)'
;MLCAPLGAQEAQNRPYVDDKLFHFGFQLGMNFGSFFVTDSELPQVNPLTGETEIYHARVSSILPGFHVGFVTDLRLCKYLNLRFCPGMQFSSRTIHYKTESGNPVEGLPGRGDKLDILAMPVYLPLYLKWSALREGNFRPYVIAGGGVSFNVSRDREKPVLLKMMDYFCEVGVGCDFYTSWFKFCPEITYRIGFADQLCPVDGRMELAPQEFFYTNAIKRLTSSCICLTFNFE
;
A
#
# COMPACT_ATOMS: atom_id res chain seq x y z
N MET A 1 -43.46 -19.95 33.57
CA MET A 1 -42.11 -19.78 34.14
C MET A 1 -41.13 -19.83 32.95
N LEU A 2 -40.79 -18.68 32.41
CA LEU A 2 -39.77 -18.59 31.33
C LEU A 2 -38.40 -18.59 32.01
N CYS A 3 -37.64 -19.68 31.88
CA CYS A 3 -36.23 -19.68 32.15
C CYS A 3 -35.51 -18.88 31.05
N ALA A 4 -35.10 -17.66 31.37
CA ALA A 4 -34.15 -16.94 30.53
C ALA A 4 -32.79 -17.75 30.61
N PRO A 5 -32.14 -18.02 29.45
CA PRO A 5 -30.81 -18.61 29.53
C PRO A 5 -29.90 -17.56 30.15
N LEU A 6 -29.35 -17.91 31.34
CA LEU A 6 -28.18 -17.23 31.89
C LEU A 6 -27.03 -17.48 30.91
N GLY A 7 -26.86 -16.58 29.93
CA GLY A 7 -25.67 -16.54 29.13
C GLY A 7 -24.50 -16.31 30.08
N ALA A 8 -23.67 -17.31 30.27
CA ALA A 8 -22.42 -17.15 30.96
C ALA A 8 -21.64 -16.05 30.29
N GLN A 9 -21.50 -14.88 30.91
CA GLN A 9 -20.64 -13.82 30.39
C GLN A 9 -19.22 -14.41 30.41
N GLU A 10 -18.66 -14.57 29.21
CA GLU A 10 -17.26 -14.93 29.09
C GLU A 10 -16.40 -13.94 29.90
N ALA A 11 -15.51 -14.46 30.73
CA ALA A 11 -14.62 -13.62 31.50
C ALA A 11 -13.82 -12.71 30.58
N GLN A 12 -13.88 -11.40 30.83
CA GLN A 12 -13.12 -10.43 30.05
C GLN A 12 -11.62 -10.62 30.28
N ASN A 13 -10.91 -10.93 29.22
CA ASN A 13 -9.44 -10.96 29.24
C ASN A 13 -8.91 -9.52 29.32
N ARG A 14 -7.92 -9.26 30.18
CA ARG A 14 -7.26 -7.94 30.32
C ARG A 14 -8.27 -6.77 30.49
N PRO A 15 -9.10 -6.74 31.53
CA PRO A 15 -10.23 -5.82 31.67
C PRO A 15 -9.84 -4.34 31.65
N TYR A 16 -8.62 -3.98 32.08
CA TYR A 16 -8.16 -2.58 32.17
C TYR A 16 -7.16 -2.20 31.07
N VAL A 17 -6.99 -3.02 30.05
CA VAL A 17 -6.01 -2.71 29.00
C VAL A 17 -6.37 -1.46 28.23
N ASP A 18 -7.66 -1.27 27.95
CA ASP A 18 -8.15 -0.12 27.18
C ASP A 18 -8.09 1.21 27.97
N ASP A 19 -7.82 1.15 29.28
CA ASP A 19 -7.68 2.35 30.13
C ASP A 19 -6.27 2.93 30.10
N LYS A 20 -5.30 2.21 29.57
CA LYS A 20 -3.93 2.71 29.38
C LYS A 20 -3.89 3.84 28.36
N LEU A 21 -3.09 4.86 28.65
CA LEU A 21 -2.91 6.00 27.73
C LEU A 21 -2.17 5.61 26.44
N PHE A 22 -1.16 4.74 26.56
CA PHE A 22 -0.32 4.28 25.45
C PHE A 22 -0.36 2.77 25.33
N HIS A 23 -0.45 2.31 24.08
CA HIS A 23 -0.23 0.93 23.69
C HIS A 23 0.89 0.88 22.68
N PHE A 24 1.71 -0.14 22.77
CA PHE A 24 2.80 -0.41 21.85
C PHE A 24 2.67 -1.83 21.35
N GLY A 25 3.05 -2.02 20.12
CA GLY A 25 3.00 -3.31 19.48
C GLY A 25 3.82 -3.36 18.20
N PHE A 26 3.68 -4.45 17.52
CA PHE A 26 4.25 -4.64 16.19
C PHE A 26 3.16 -5.08 15.21
N GLN A 27 3.42 -4.82 13.95
CA GLN A 27 2.52 -5.22 12.87
C GLN A 27 3.27 -6.04 11.82
N LEU A 28 2.56 -7.04 11.32
CA LEU A 28 2.95 -7.84 10.18
C LEU A 28 1.77 -7.88 9.22
N GLY A 29 2.02 -7.96 7.93
CA GLY A 29 0.91 -8.14 7.03
C GLY A 29 1.32 -8.40 5.60
N MET A 30 0.30 -8.64 4.80
CA MET A 30 0.39 -8.78 3.36
C MET A 30 -0.15 -7.53 2.70
N ASN A 31 0.45 -7.16 1.58
CA ASN A 31 -0.01 -6.02 0.80
C ASN A 31 -0.16 -6.40 -0.67
N PHE A 32 -1.20 -5.85 -1.29
CA PHE A 32 -1.53 -6.04 -2.69
C PHE A 32 -1.46 -4.66 -3.36
N GLY A 33 -0.25 -4.30 -3.79
CA GLY A 33 0.01 -3.00 -4.37
C GLY A 33 -0.27 -2.97 -5.87
N SER A 34 -0.92 -1.93 -6.33
CA SER A 34 -1.18 -1.64 -7.73
C SER A 34 -0.83 -0.20 -8.07
N PHE A 35 -0.87 0.14 -9.36
CA PHE A 35 -0.78 1.51 -9.83
C PHE A 35 -2.02 1.86 -10.65
N PHE A 36 -2.51 3.06 -10.48
CA PHE A 36 -3.36 3.70 -11.47
C PHE A 36 -2.46 4.38 -12.49
N VAL A 37 -2.48 3.86 -13.72
CA VAL A 37 -1.69 4.36 -14.82
C VAL A 37 -2.58 5.20 -15.72
N THR A 38 -2.15 6.41 -16.03
CA THR A 38 -2.75 7.26 -17.06
C THR A 38 -1.78 7.31 -18.22
N ASP A 39 -2.21 6.87 -19.40
CA ASP A 39 -1.40 6.85 -20.61
C ASP A 39 -1.16 8.27 -21.11
N SER A 40 -0.05 8.50 -21.81
CA SER A 40 0.30 9.81 -22.36
C SER A 40 -0.43 10.14 -23.68
N GLU A 41 -0.96 9.12 -24.36
CA GLU A 41 -1.59 9.22 -25.69
C GLU A 41 -0.70 9.91 -26.76
N LEU A 42 0.57 10.11 -26.45
CA LEU A 42 1.53 10.68 -27.38
C LEU A 42 2.16 9.57 -28.22
N PRO A 43 2.22 9.75 -29.54
CA PRO A 43 2.89 8.79 -30.39
C PRO A 43 4.39 8.74 -30.06
N GLN A 44 4.90 7.54 -29.88
CA GLN A 44 6.30 7.26 -29.58
C GLN A 44 6.92 6.43 -30.70
N VAL A 45 8.17 6.71 -31.00
CA VAL A 45 8.92 5.92 -31.99
C VAL A 45 9.49 4.69 -31.31
N ASN A 46 9.15 3.52 -31.83
CA ASN A 46 9.77 2.28 -31.37
C ASN A 46 11.25 2.25 -31.78
N PRO A 47 12.18 2.15 -30.84
CA PRO A 47 13.61 2.19 -31.18
C PRO A 47 14.09 0.96 -31.98
N LEU A 48 13.30 -0.13 -32.02
CA LEU A 48 13.64 -1.35 -32.78
C LEU A 48 13.05 -1.35 -34.17
N THR A 49 11.77 -1.03 -34.31
CA THR A 49 11.04 -1.11 -35.59
C THR A 49 11.06 0.20 -36.33
N GLY A 50 11.33 1.33 -35.66
CA GLY A 50 11.23 2.69 -36.23
C GLY A 50 9.78 3.16 -36.47
N GLU A 51 8.79 2.34 -36.14
CA GLU A 51 7.38 2.68 -36.27
C GLU A 51 6.94 3.62 -35.16
N THR A 52 6.04 4.55 -35.49
CA THR A 52 5.47 5.50 -34.56
C THR A 52 4.09 5.02 -34.16
N GLU A 53 3.92 4.64 -32.91
CA GLU A 53 2.68 4.11 -32.36
C GLU A 53 2.36 4.74 -31.00
N ILE A 54 1.09 4.58 -30.56
CA ILE A 54 0.65 4.90 -29.20
C ILE A 54 0.80 3.65 -28.35
N TYR A 55 1.46 3.80 -27.21
CA TYR A 55 1.68 2.72 -26.27
C TYR A 55 0.82 2.88 -25.02
N HIS A 56 0.20 1.79 -24.61
CA HIS A 56 -0.61 1.70 -23.40
C HIS A 56 0.10 0.90 -22.32
N ALA A 57 0.28 1.51 -21.17
CA ALA A 57 0.86 0.86 -20.01
C ALA A 57 -0.24 0.30 -19.09
N ARG A 58 -0.21 -0.98 -18.79
CA ARG A 58 -1.19 -1.65 -17.91
C ARG A 58 -0.49 -2.42 -16.81
N VAL A 59 -1.01 -2.32 -15.59
CA VAL A 59 -0.56 -3.18 -14.50
C VAL A 59 -1.15 -4.57 -14.70
N SER A 60 -0.29 -5.57 -14.85
CA SER A 60 -0.71 -6.91 -15.26
C SER A 60 -0.94 -7.85 -14.10
N SER A 61 -0.14 -7.77 -13.07
CA SER A 61 -0.29 -8.65 -11.92
C SER A 61 -0.12 -7.88 -10.61
N ILE A 62 -1.02 -8.17 -9.70
CA ILE A 62 -0.93 -7.72 -8.31
C ILE A 62 -0.19 -8.83 -7.57
N LEU A 63 1.12 -8.70 -7.45
CA LEU A 63 1.92 -9.63 -6.68
C LEU A 63 1.75 -9.34 -5.19
N PRO A 64 1.53 -10.37 -4.36
CA PRO A 64 1.50 -10.18 -2.92
C PRO A 64 2.87 -9.76 -2.43
N GLY A 65 2.90 -8.67 -1.68
CA GLY A 65 4.05 -8.23 -0.92
C GLY A 65 3.82 -8.45 0.56
N PHE A 66 4.76 -8.07 1.38
CA PHE A 66 4.62 -8.09 2.83
C PHE A 66 5.06 -6.75 3.43
N HIS A 67 4.59 -6.47 4.63
CA HIS A 67 5.01 -5.30 5.38
C HIS A 67 5.20 -5.66 6.85
N VAL A 68 6.10 -4.91 7.46
CA VAL A 68 6.42 -5.00 8.88
C VAL A 68 6.51 -3.61 9.46
N GLY A 69 6.16 -3.45 10.73
CA GLY A 69 6.24 -2.16 11.38
C GLY A 69 5.94 -2.23 12.87
N PHE A 70 5.89 -1.05 13.47
CA PHE A 70 5.53 -0.86 14.86
C PHE A 70 4.16 -0.20 14.95
N VAL A 71 3.47 -0.45 16.04
CA VAL A 71 2.19 0.18 16.37
C VAL A 71 2.37 0.99 17.64
N THR A 72 1.98 2.24 17.59
CA THR A 72 1.86 3.09 18.77
C THR A 72 0.45 3.66 18.77
N ASP A 73 -0.30 3.40 19.81
CA ASP A 73 -1.69 3.80 19.95
C ASP A 73 -1.84 4.69 21.18
N LEU A 74 -2.26 5.94 20.98
CA LEU A 74 -2.49 6.93 22.00
C LEU A 74 -4.00 7.10 22.20
N ARG A 75 -4.50 6.79 23.39
CA ARG A 75 -5.90 6.99 23.74
C ARG A 75 -6.23 8.46 23.90
N LEU A 76 -7.11 9.00 23.07
CA LEU A 76 -7.61 10.36 23.18
C LEU A 76 -8.88 10.42 24.05
N CYS A 77 -9.79 9.45 23.84
CA CYS A 77 -11.00 9.29 24.62
C CYS A 77 -11.47 7.83 24.62
N LYS A 78 -12.65 7.54 25.20
CA LYS A 78 -13.17 6.18 25.33
C LYS A 78 -13.31 5.42 23.98
N TYR A 79 -13.56 6.15 22.92
CA TYR A 79 -13.87 5.58 21.59
C TYR A 79 -12.86 5.95 20.51
N LEU A 80 -11.98 6.91 20.79
CA LEU A 80 -11.08 7.48 19.78
C LEU A 80 -9.64 7.38 20.25
N ASN A 81 -8.81 6.79 19.40
CA ASN A 81 -7.37 6.69 19.58
C ASN A 81 -6.66 7.33 18.39
N LEU A 82 -5.50 7.88 18.66
CA LEU A 82 -4.55 8.32 17.64
C LEU A 82 -3.49 7.24 17.50
N ARG A 83 -3.39 6.66 16.29
CA ARG A 83 -2.50 5.53 16.02
C ARG A 83 -1.41 5.96 15.04
N PHE A 84 -0.16 5.69 15.39
CA PHE A 84 1.01 5.90 14.54
C PHE A 84 1.70 4.56 14.27
N CYS A 85 1.83 4.19 13.00
CA CYS A 85 2.29 2.86 12.58
C CYS A 85 3.46 2.96 11.60
N PRO A 86 4.64 3.41 12.02
CA PRO A 86 5.81 3.43 11.14
C PRO A 86 6.19 2.03 10.71
N GLY A 87 6.50 1.86 9.42
CA GLY A 87 6.84 0.55 8.90
C GLY A 87 7.50 0.57 7.53
N MET A 88 7.87 -0.60 7.07
CA MET A 88 8.46 -0.82 5.77
C MET A 88 7.63 -1.85 5.01
N GLN A 89 7.42 -1.58 3.74
CA GLN A 89 6.67 -2.44 2.83
C GLN A 89 7.61 -2.94 1.73
N PHE A 90 7.41 -4.21 1.36
CA PHE A 90 8.12 -4.85 0.26
C PHE A 90 7.08 -5.29 -0.76
N SER A 91 7.14 -4.72 -1.95
CA SER A 91 6.19 -5.05 -3.02
C SER A 91 6.88 -5.00 -4.37
N SER A 92 6.48 -5.91 -5.25
CA SER A 92 6.86 -5.90 -6.65
C SER A 92 5.61 -5.73 -7.50
N ARG A 93 5.71 -4.97 -8.57
CA ARG A 93 4.60 -4.70 -9.49
C ARG A 93 5.10 -4.78 -10.90
N THR A 94 4.34 -5.45 -11.77
CA THR A 94 4.70 -5.62 -13.18
C THR A 94 3.82 -4.73 -14.05
N ILE A 95 4.42 -3.88 -14.86
CA ILE A 95 3.75 -3.10 -15.89
C ILE A 95 3.98 -3.78 -17.24
N HIS A 96 2.91 -3.97 -17.99
CA HIS A 96 2.93 -4.44 -19.37
C HIS A 96 2.64 -3.29 -20.32
N TYR A 97 3.39 -3.27 -21.41
CA TYR A 97 3.21 -2.32 -22.48
C TYR A 97 2.56 -3.02 -23.67
N LYS A 98 1.52 -2.40 -24.21
CA LYS A 98 0.80 -2.86 -25.41
C LYS A 98 0.71 -1.74 -26.43
N THR A 99 0.69 -2.11 -27.70
CA THR A 99 0.39 -1.19 -28.79
C THR A 99 -1.11 -0.88 -28.83
N GLU A 100 -1.54 0.14 -29.57
CA GLU A 100 -2.95 0.46 -29.80
C GLU A 100 -3.72 -0.73 -30.40
N SER A 101 -3.05 -1.55 -31.21
CA SER A 101 -3.60 -2.82 -31.76
C SER A 101 -3.76 -3.94 -30.73
N GLY A 102 -3.35 -3.71 -29.45
CA GLY A 102 -3.45 -4.69 -28.36
C GLY A 102 -2.34 -5.74 -28.35
N ASN A 103 -1.40 -5.69 -29.30
CA ASN A 103 -0.27 -6.60 -29.33
C ASN A 103 0.76 -6.20 -28.24
N PRO A 104 1.47 -7.18 -27.66
CA PRO A 104 2.59 -6.88 -26.79
C PRO A 104 3.67 -6.13 -27.57
N VAL A 105 4.27 -5.12 -26.95
CA VAL A 105 5.36 -4.36 -27.56
C VAL A 105 6.58 -5.28 -27.69
N GLU A 106 7.18 -5.33 -28.85
CA GLU A 106 8.50 -5.94 -28.98
C GLU A 106 9.50 -5.05 -28.23
N GLY A 107 9.80 -5.50 -27.00
CA GLY A 107 10.67 -4.75 -26.10
C GLY A 107 12.12 -4.81 -26.53
N LEU A 108 12.93 -3.97 -25.90
CA LEU A 108 14.39 -4.01 -26.09
C LEU A 108 14.97 -5.37 -25.72
N PRO A 109 16.07 -5.80 -26.33
CA PRO A 109 16.75 -7.04 -25.99
C PRO A 109 17.00 -7.14 -24.49
N GLY A 110 16.41 -8.19 -23.87
CA GLY A 110 16.52 -8.48 -22.45
C GLY A 110 15.41 -7.94 -21.53
N ARG A 111 14.50 -7.06 -22.00
CA ARG A 111 13.41 -6.55 -21.14
C ARG A 111 11.99 -6.93 -21.60
N GLY A 112 11.77 -7.16 -22.88
CA GLY A 112 10.46 -7.53 -23.42
C GLY A 112 9.36 -6.48 -23.19
N ASP A 113 8.11 -6.94 -23.17
CA ASP A 113 6.91 -6.15 -22.91
C ASP A 113 6.63 -5.90 -21.42
N LYS A 114 7.43 -6.49 -20.51
CA LYS A 114 7.21 -6.51 -19.05
C LYS A 114 8.29 -5.74 -18.32
N LEU A 115 7.87 -4.88 -17.42
CA LEU A 115 8.77 -4.14 -16.55
C LEU A 115 8.40 -4.36 -15.09
N ASP A 116 9.31 -4.99 -14.34
CA ASP A 116 9.14 -5.20 -12.91
C ASP A 116 9.67 -4.01 -12.11
N ILE A 117 8.80 -3.42 -11.32
CA ILE A 117 9.10 -2.30 -10.42
C ILE A 117 9.11 -2.82 -8.99
N LEU A 118 10.30 -2.95 -8.42
CA LEU A 118 10.46 -3.24 -7.00
C LEU A 118 10.30 -1.94 -6.22
N ALA A 119 9.38 -1.93 -5.27
CA ALA A 119 9.16 -0.81 -4.38
C ALA A 119 9.34 -1.23 -2.93
N MET A 120 10.22 -0.53 -2.22
CA MET A 120 10.46 -0.71 -0.78
C MET A 120 10.24 0.61 -0.05
N PRO A 121 8.98 1.10 0.05
CA PRO A 121 8.70 2.32 0.77
C PRO A 121 8.75 2.11 2.28
N VAL A 122 9.35 3.07 2.96
CA VAL A 122 9.14 3.32 4.38
C VAL A 122 7.94 4.25 4.50
N TYR A 123 6.94 3.87 5.26
CA TYR A 123 5.71 4.66 5.43
C TYR A 123 5.55 5.10 6.89
N LEU A 124 5.03 6.32 7.04
CA LEU A 124 4.80 6.99 8.31
C LEU A 124 3.34 7.47 8.35
N PRO A 125 2.39 6.57 8.62
CA PRO A 125 0.98 6.91 8.68
C PRO A 125 0.58 7.40 10.07
N LEU A 126 -0.41 8.26 10.09
CA LEU A 126 -1.11 8.69 11.29
C LEU A 126 -2.61 8.48 11.09
N TYR A 127 -3.22 7.68 11.97
CA TYR A 127 -4.62 7.29 11.88
C TYR A 127 -5.41 7.75 13.09
N LEU A 128 -6.68 8.06 12.85
CA LEU A 128 -7.70 8.08 13.87
C LEU A 128 -8.39 6.71 13.88
N LYS A 129 -8.31 6.01 15.00
CA LYS A 129 -8.98 4.73 15.25
C LYS A 129 -10.22 4.99 16.08
N TRP A 130 -11.39 4.72 15.48
CA TRP A 130 -12.67 4.82 16.17
C TRP A 130 -13.20 3.42 16.48
N SER A 131 -13.26 3.11 17.76
CA SER A 131 -13.62 1.78 18.25
C SER A 131 -15.02 1.79 18.85
N ALA A 132 -15.77 0.74 18.59
CA ALA A 132 -17.08 0.50 19.23
C ALA A 132 -16.92 0.16 20.73
N LEU A 133 -18.04 -0.11 21.38
CA LEU A 133 -18.03 -0.70 22.72
C LEU A 133 -17.46 -2.12 22.64
N ARG A 134 -16.69 -2.48 23.65
CA ARG A 134 -16.16 -3.81 23.79
C ARG A 134 -17.29 -4.77 24.26
N GLU A 135 -17.49 -5.85 23.52
CA GLU A 135 -18.37 -6.95 23.90
C GLU A 135 -17.52 -8.18 24.24
N GLY A 136 -17.46 -8.54 25.51
CA GLY A 136 -16.61 -9.65 25.95
C GLY A 136 -15.14 -9.44 25.60
N ASN A 137 -14.63 -10.26 24.69
CA ASN A 137 -13.25 -10.22 24.21
C ASN A 137 -13.09 -9.72 22.77
N PHE A 138 -14.08 -8.98 22.28
CA PHE A 138 -14.18 -8.50 20.92
C PHE A 138 -14.52 -7.01 20.89
N ARG A 139 -13.82 -6.22 20.03
CA ARG A 139 -14.06 -4.79 19.86
C ARG A 139 -13.80 -4.36 18.42
N PRO A 140 -14.84 -4.22 17.59
CA PRO A 140 -14.66 -3.75 16.22
C PRO A 140 -14.29 -2.26 16.18
N TYR A 141 -13.56 -1.87 15.14
CA TYR A 141 -13.16 -0.49 14.93
C TYR A 141 -13.04 -0.16 13.43
N VAL A 142 -13.06 1.13 13.17
CA VAL A 142 -12.69 1.70 11.87
C VAL A 142 -11.49 2.60 12.05
N ILE A 143 -10.65 2.67 11.01
CA ILE A 143 -9.52 3.59 10.97
C ILE A 143 -9.62 4.45 9.73
N ALA A 144 -9.18 5.69 9.87
CA ALA A 144 -9.00 6.61 8.76
C ALA A 144 -7.81 7.53 9.06
N GLY A 145 -7.03 7.81 8.06
CA GLY A 145 -5.89 8.68 8.22
C GLY A 145 -5.09 8.85 6.94
N GLY A 146 -3.87 9.28 7.10
CA GLY A 146 -2.95 9.46 5.99
C GLY A 146 -1.53 9.56 6.47
N GLY A 147 -0.62 9.73 5.52
CA GLY A 147 0.78 9.82 5.85
C GLY A 147 1.65 10.08 4.65
N VAL A 148 2.93 9.94 4.89
CA VAL A 148 3.96 10.04 3.87
C VAL A 148 4.67 8.71 3.72
N SER A 149 5.08 8.41 2.50
CA SER A 149 5.94 7.28 2.23
C SER A 149 7.19 7.71 1.50
N PHE A 150 8.31 7.07 1.84
CA PHE A 150 9.62 7.31 1.24
C PHE A 150 10.10 6.04 0.56
N ASN A 151 10.23 6.09 -0.75
CA ASN A 151 10.73 4.96 -1.52
C ASN A 151 12.26 4.88 -1.42
N VAL A 152 12.76 3.88 -0.72
CA VAL A 152 14.20 3.68 -0.48
C VAL A 152 14.86 2.93 -1.63
N SER A 153 14.13 2.01 -2.28
CA SER A 153 14.63 1.26 -3.44
C SER A 153 14.44 2.09 -4.71
N ARG A 154 15.46 2.84 -5.08
CA ARG A 154 15.50 3.64 -6.31
C ARG A 154 16.65 3.17 -7.19
N ASP A 155 16.30 2.39 -8.18
CA ASP A 155 17.25 1.98 -9.22
C ASP A 155 17.13 2.96 -10.40
N ARG A 156 18.14 3.80 -10.57
CA ARG A 156 18.17 4.87 -11.58
C ARG A 156 18.38 4.35 -13.00
N GLU A 157 18.87 3.14 -13.13
CA GLU A 157 19.08 2.47 -14.42
C GLU A 157 17.77 1.88 -14.99
N LYS A 158 16.70 1.82 -14.19
CA LYS A 158 15.41 1.31 -14.66
C LYS A 158 14.63 2.36 -15.45
N PRO A 159 13.93 1.95 -16.52
CA PRO A 159 13.13 2.85 -17.36
C PRO A 159 12.10 3.62 -16.55
N VAL A 160 11.35 2.95 -15.69
CA VAL A 160 10.37 3.59 -14.81
C VAL A 160 10.97 3.76 -13.43
N LEU A 161 11.28 4.99 -13.08
CA LEU A 161 11.79 5.39 -11.78
C LEU A 161 10.68 6.04 -10.96
N LEU A 162 10.48 5.57 -9.72
CA LEU A 162 9.54 6.17 -8.79
C LEU A 162 10.15 7.38 -8.09
N LYS A 163 9.35 8.41 -7.85
CA LYS A 163 9.74 9.54 -6.99
C LYS A 163 10.01 9.06 -5.57
N MET A 164 10.84 9.80 -4.85
CA MET A 164 11.25 9.44 -3.50
C MET A 164 10.08 9.53 -2.51
N MET A 165 9.20 10.51 -2.64
CA MET A 165 8.17 10.83 -1.68
C MET A 165 6.78 10.68 -2.29
N ASP A 166 5.86 10.09 -1.54
CA ASP A 166 4.44 10.00 -1.85
C ASP A 166 3.61 10.36 -0.62
N TYR A 167 2.45 10.97 -0.86
CA TYR A 167 1.44 11.27 0.15
C TYR A 167 0.25 10.37 -0.09
N PHE A 168 -0.32 9.83 0.99
CA PHE A 168 -1.44 8.91 0.86
C PHE A 168 -2.51 9.16 1.91
N CYS A 169 -3.75 8.76 1.58
CA CYS A 169 -4.80 8.50 2.55
C CYS A 169 -5.07 7.00 2.63
N GLU A 170 -5.53 6.59 3.79
CA GLU A 170 -5.85 5.20 4.08
C GLU A 170 -7.09 5.11 4.95
N VAL A 171 -7.97 4.18 4.61
CA VAL A 171 -9.16 3.85 5.38
C VAL A 171 -9.23 2.35 5.57
N GLY A 172 -9.79 1.92 6.68
CA GLY A 172 -9.88 0.50 6.95
C GLY A 172 -10.82 0.15 8.08
N VAL A 173 -10.99 -1.14 8.24
CA VAL A 173 -11.78 -1.76 9.30
C VAL A 173 -10.98 -2.86 9.96
N GLY A 174 -11.17 -3.04 11.23
CA GLY A 174 -10.50 -4.08 11.99
C GLY A 174 -11.26 -4.47 13.24
N CYS A 175 -10.69 -5.40 13.95
CA CYS A 175 -11.24 -5.84 15.20
C CYS A 175 -10.16 -6.16 16.21
N ASP A 176 -10.32 -5.67 17.43
CA ASP A 176 -9.48 -6.03 18.55
C ASP A 176 -10.02 -7.31 19.21
N PHE A 177 -9.22 -8.38 19.21
CA PHE A 177 -9.45 -9.61 19.95
C PHE A 177 -8.54 -9.64 21.17
N TYR A 178 -9.15 -9.72 22.34
CA TYR A 178 -8.42 -9.73 23.61
C TYR A 178 -8.11 -11.16 24.04
N THR A 179 -6.85 -11.56 23.87
CA THR A 179 -6.36 -12.82 24.43
C THR A 179 -5.87 -12.60 25.87
N SER A 180 -5.51 -13.66 26.55
CA SER A 180 -4.97 -13.55 27.93
C SER A 180 -3.60 -12.83 27.98
N TRP A 181 -2.85 -12.86 26.87
CA TRP A 181 -1.46 -12.41 26.80
C TRP A 181 -1.26 -11.11 26.02
N PHE A 182 -1.97 -10.96 24.92
CA PHE A 182 -1.84 -9.82 24.00
C PHE A 182 -3.18 -9.49 23.36
N LYS A 183 -3.25 -8.33 22.74
CA LYS A 183 -4.38 -7.92 21.90
C LYS A 183 -4.01 -8.20 20.45
N PHE A 184 -4.81 -9.03 19.79
CA PHE A 184 -4.66 -9.37 18.37
C PHE A 184 -5.65 -8.56 17.54
N CYS A 185 -5.16 -7.77 16.59
CA CYS A 185 -6.00 -6.84 15.84
C CYS A 185 -5.81 -7.06 14.32
N PRO A 186 -6.55 -8.01 13.73
CA PRO A 186 -6.64 -8.12 12.28
C PRO A 186 -7.34 -6.89 11.69
N GLU A 187 -6.80 -6.40 10.58
CA GLU A 187 -7.21 -5.15 9.94
C GLU A 187 -7.09 -5.27 8.43
N ILE A 188 -8.10 -4.77 7.71
CA ILE A 188 -8.06 -4.62 6.26
C ILE A 188 -8.13 -3.15 5.96
N THR A 189 -7.15 -2.64 5.21
CA THR A 189 -7.06 -1.24 4.83
C THR A 189 -6.93 -1.07 3.33
N TYR A 190 -7.43 0.08 2.84
CA TYR A 190 -7.26 0.52 1.47
C TYR A 190 -6.54 1.87 1.45
N ARG A 191 -5.39 1.90 0.79
CA ARG A 191 -4.51 3.06 0.66
C ARG A 191 -4.54 3.60 -0.76
N ILE A 192 -4.64 4.92 -0.88
CA ILE A 192 -4.58 5.65 -2.15
C ILE A 192 -3.50 6.71 -2.03
N GLY A 193 -2.52 6.67 -2.94
CA GLY A 193 -1.53 7.72 -3.11
C GLY A 193 -2.05 8.84 -4.00
N PHE A 194 -1.66 10.07 -3.70
CA PHE A 194 -2.10 11.25 -4.45
C PHE A 194 -1.02 11.84 -5.33
N ALA A 195 0.25 11.63 -4.96
CA ALA A 195 1.35 12.15 -5.73
C ALA A 195 1.51 11.36 -7.04
N ASP A 196 1.87 12.06 -8.10
CA ASP A 196 2.39 11.41 -9.29
C ASP A 196 3.77 10.85 -8.97
N GLN A 197 3.87 9.53 -8.94
CA GLN A 197 5.10 8.82 -8.59
C GLN A 197 6.08 8.68 -9.75
N LEU A 198 5.68 9.02 -10.97
CA LEU A 198 6.55 8.93 -12.14
C LEU A 198 7.65 9.99 -12.07
N CYS A 199 8.91 9.58 -12.13
CA CYS A 199 10.03 10.49 -12.31
C CYS A 199 10.20 10.78 -13.81
N PRO A 200 10.18 12.06 -14.25
CA PRO A 200 10.37 12.39 -15.66
C PRO A 200 11.76 11.95 -16.15
N VAL A 201 11.87 11.85 -17.47
CA VAL A 201 13.13 11.45 -18.13
C VAL A 201 14.18 12.56 -18.07
N ASP A 202 13.73 13.83 -17.99
CA ASP A 202 14.61 14.99 -18.00
C ASP A 202 15.66 14.95 -16.90
N GLY A 203 16.93 14.99 -17.30
CA GLY A 203 18.07 14.95 -16.37
C GLY A 203 18.51 13.54 -15.93
N ARG A 204 17.95 12.47 -16.50
CA ARG A 204 18.36 11.09 -16.24
C ARG A 204 19.43 10.65 -17.22
N MET A 205 20.71 10.94 -16.89
CA MET A 205 21.85 10.57 -17.73
C MET A 205 22.19 9.07 -17.69
N GLU A 206 21.68 8.36 -16.70
CA GLU A 206 21.98 6.93 -16.48
C GLU A 206 21.07 6.01 -17.33
N LEU A 207 19.97 6.55 -17.90
CA LEU A 207 19.04 5.79 -18.71
C LEU A 207 19.42 5.88 -20.19
N ALA A 208 19.47 4.74 -20.87
CA ALA A 208 19.70 4.72 -22.32
C ALA A 208 18.54 5.43 -23.07
N PRO A 209 18.82 6.27 -24.09
CA PRO A 209 17.77 6.97 -24.84
C PRO A 209 16.72 6.04 -25.45
N GLN A 210 17.11 4.82 -25.77
CA GLN A 210 16.23 3.76 -26.29
C GLN A 210 15.16 3.31 -25.29
N GLU A 211 15.34 3.54 -24.00
CA GLU A 211 14.41 3.15 -22.95
C GLU A 211 13.44 4.28 -22.56
N PHE A 212 13.60 5.49 -23.10
CA PHE A 212 12.76 6.64 -22.76
C PHE A 212 11.28 6.43 -23.13
N PHE A 213 11.00 5.60 -24.13
CA PHE A 213 9.62 5.35 -24.54
C PHE A 213 8.79 4.70 -23.43
N TYR A 214 9.38 3.84 -22.58
CA TYR A 214 8.68 3.24 -21.46
C TYR A 214 8.16 4.29 -20.45
N THR A 215 8.98 5.30 -20.17
CA THR A 215 8.58 6.40 -19.28
C THR A 215 7.60 7.35 -19.99
N ASN A 216 7.86 7.70 -21.25
CA ASN A 216 7.07 8.68 -22.00
C ASN A 216 5.67 8.16 -22.37
N ALA A 217 5.46 6.85 -22.41
CA ALA A 217 4.15 6.25 -22.60
C ALA A 217 3.21 6.49 -21.40
N ILE A 218 3.75 6.84 -20.23
CA ILE A 218 2.99 7.08 -19.00
C ILE A 218 2.95 8.57 -18.70
N LYS A 219 1.74 9.14 -18.61
CA LYS A 219 1.52 10.53 -18.22
C LYS A 219 1.54 10.72 -16.72
N ARG A 220 0.90 9.79 -15.99
CA ARG A 220 0.77 9.85 -14.54
C ARG A 220 0.71 8.45 -13.94
N LEU A 221 1.36 8.28 -12.79
CA LEU A 221 1.42 7.04 -12.06
C LEU A 221 1.08 7.30 -10.59
N THR A 222 -0.09 6.82 -10.12
CA THR A 222 -0.47 6.93 -8.71
C THR A 222 -0.56 5.56 -8.07
N SER A 223 -0.20 5.46 -6.80
CA SER A 223 -0.20 4.19 -6.07
C SER A 223 -1.58 3.87 -5.50
N SER A 224 -1.91 2.59 -5.46
CA SER A 224 -2.99 2.04 -4.65
C SER A 224 -2.54 0.75 -3.98
N CYS A 225 -3.08 0.46 -2.82
CA CYS A 225 -2.71 -0.75 -2.08
C CYS A 225 -3.84 -1.23 -1.18
N ILE A 226 -4.12 -2.52 -1.23
CA ILE A 226 -4.94 -3.20 -0.22
C ILE A 226 -3.98 -3.88 0.74
N CYS A 227 -4.13 -3.64 2.03
CA CYS A 227 -3.32 -4.27 3.05
C CYS A 227 -4.18 -5.14 3.98
N LEU A 228 -3.70 -6.32 4.27
CA LEU A 228 -4.19 -7.18 5.33
C LEU A 228 -3.14 -7.19 6.42
N THR A 229 -3.42 -6.58 7.55
CA THR A 229 -2.47 -6.34 8.63
C THR A 229 -2.89 -7.08 9.89
N PHE A 230 -1.95 -7.63 10.58
CA PHE A 230 -2.12 -8.25 11.89
C PHE A 230 -1.29 -7.47 12.91
N ASN A 231 -1.98 -6.76 13.79
CA ASN A 231 -1.35 -5.99 14.85
C ASN A 231 -1.37 -6.80 16.16
N PHE A 232 -0.27 -6.74 16.90
CA PHE A 232 -0.04 -7.42 18.18
C PHE A 232 0.34 -6.36 19.22
N GLU A 233 -0.58 -6.09 20.18
CA GLU A 233 -0.45 -5.05 21.21
C GLU A 233 -0.52 -5.61 22.64
#